data_ae8c57c25e8f0dc1161883c13ed47fc6
#
_entry.id   ae8c57c25e8f0dc1161883c13ed47fc6
#
_cell.length_a   1.000
_cell.length_b   1.000
_cell.length_c   1.000
_cell.angle_alpha   90.00
_cell.angle_beta   90.00
_cell.angle_gamma   90.00
#
_symmetry.space_group_name_H-M   'P 1'
#
loop_
_entity.id
_entity.type
_entity.pdbx_description
1 polymer ?
#
loop_
_entity_poly.entity_id
_entity_poly.type
_entity_poly.pdbx_seq_one_letter_code
_entity_poly.pdbx_strand_id
1 'polypeptide(L)'
;MQDKKLILRLMLSDATFLTTKEKTLLQTSLEDSAHFASLSLADIVKQIHRDIKRAVWNGQESLKKAQAAERILHALGIHWTAWDSADFPAMLTEMTDPPYMLFYRGNLDCLKSPCVSVVGTRRATQGARKATEAFAHDAAEDGCTVVSGLAYGIDSYAHKGSLLSANGQTAAILPSGIDTITPLAHTKLAQRMLQKGGLILSEYAPGTPAQNFRFVQRNRIIAALSPVTVVTQAPSGSGALITADYALTYGRDVMLHAECFSKDASLVEQVNVRQLTAQAALGKKTAHKLEQSVEKYREDGAPVIASYAEYKQCRESAPGTVFCKRDDGQGNLF
;
A
#
# COMPACT_ATOMS: atom_id res chain seq x y z
N MET A 1 -2.63 -31.57 9.57
CA MET A 1 -1.85 -31.29 10.79
C MET A 1 -1.74 -29.76 10.86
N GLN A 2 -2.30 -29.11 11.88
CA GLN A 2 -2.23 -27.64 12.02
C GLN A 2 -0.76 -27.24 12.14
N ASP A 3 -0.33 -26.27 11.34
CA ASP A 3 0.98 -25.67 11.53
C ASP A 3 0.97 -24.75 12.75
N LYS A 4 1.39 -25.27 13.90
CA LYS A 4 1.42 -24.55 15.19
C LYS A 4 2.18 -23.22 15.09
N LYS A 5 3.18 -23.14 14.21
CA LYS A 5 3.95 -21.92 13.96
C LYS A 5 3.15 -20.90 13.16
N LEU A 6 2.32 -21.36 12.21
CA LEU A 6 1.46 -20.47 11.41
C LEU A 6 0.38 -19.82 12.29
N ILE A 7 -0.28 -20.58 13.18
CA ILE A 7 -1.29 -20.04 14.10
C ILE A 7 -0.67 -18.93 14.98
N LEU A 8 0.51 -19.16 15.55
CA LEU A 8 1.19 -18.13 16.35
C LEU A 8 1.49 -16.88 15.51
N ARG A 9 2.00 -17.05 14.28
CA ARG A 9 2.26 -15.92 13.36
C ARG A 9 0.99 -15.15 13.03
N LEU A 10 -0.12 -15.82 12.78
CA LEU A 10 -1.41 -15.20 12.51
C LEU A 10 -1.92 -14.39 13.71
N MET A 11 -1.77 -14.91 14.93
CA MET A 11 -2.11 -14.18 16.16
C MET A 11 -1.22 -12.95 16.34
N LEU A 12 0.08 -13.06 16.12
CA LEU A 12 1.02 -11.94 16.17
C LEU A 12 0.71 -10.90 15.09
N SER A 13 0.30 -11.34 13.88
CA SER A 13 -0.14 -10.44 12.81
C SER A 13 -1.38 -9.63 13.22
N ASP A 14 -2.36 -10.25 13.90
CA ASP A 14 -3.58 -9.60 14.40
C ASP A 14 -3.31 -8.61 15.56
N ALA A 15 -2.22 -8.78 16.31
CA ALA A 15 -1.81 -7.89 17.39
C ALA A 15 -1.24 -6.56 16.84
N THR A 16 -2.13 -5.66 16.39
CA THR A 16 -1.77 -4.40 15.71
C THR A 16 -1.06 -3.38 16.60
N PHE A 17 -1.10 -3.55 17.92
CA PHE A 17 -0.39 -2.73 18.89
C PHE A 17 1.11 -3.06 19.03
N LEU A 18 1.55 -4.15 18.39
CA LEU A 18 2.94 -4.58 18.36
C LEU A 18 3.62 -4.16 17.05
N THR A 19 4.86 -3.70 17.15
CA THR A 19 5.74 -3.49 16.01
C THR A 19 6.22 -4.83 15.44
N THR A 20 6.68 -4.86 14.20
CA THR A 20 7.22 -6.07 13.56
C THR A 20 8.41 -6.64 14.34
N LYS A 21 9.28 -5.79 14.90
CA LYS A 21 10.39 -6.23 15.76
C LYS A 21 9.91 -6.93 17.04
N GLU A 22 8.89 -6.37 17.69
CA GLU A 22 8.29 -6.98 18.91
C GLU A 22 7.58 -8.30 18.60
N LYS A 23 6.88 -8.37 17.46
CA LYS A 23 6.27 -9.64 16.99
C LYS A 23 7.33 -10.71 16.75
N THR A 24 8.46 -10.36 16.15
CA THR A 24 9.58 -11.28 15.94
C THR A 24 10.20 -11.71 17.27
N LEU A 25 10.38 -10.79 18.22
CA LEU A 25 10.85 -11.12 19.56
C LEU A 25 9.92 -12.14 20.25
N LEU A 26 8.62 -11.86 20.27
CA LEU A 26 7.62 -12.75 20.87
C LEU A 26 7.55 -14.10 20.15
N GLN A 27 7.67 -14.13 18.82
CA GLN A 27 7.70 -15.38 18.06
C GLN A 27 8.85 -16.30 18.49
N THR A 28 9.99 -15.74 18.89
CA THR A 28 11.16 -16.54 19.33
C THR A 28 11.11 -16.92 20.81
N SER A 29 10.42 -16.14 21.64
CA SER A 29 10.30 -16.36 23.09
C SER A 29 9.12 -17.24 23.50
N LEU A 30 8.08 -17.32 22.65
CA LEU A 30 6.86 -18.09 22.94
C LEU A 30 6.99 -19.53 22.44
N GLU A 31 6.51 -20.47 23.23
CA GLU A 31 6.51 -21.89 22.88
C GLU A 31 5.54 -22.20 21.74
N ASP A 32 4.31 -21.69 21.86
CA ASP A 32 3.25 -21.89 20.87
C ASP A 32 2.13 -20.84 20.94
N SER A 33 1.11 -21.02 20.12
CA SER A 33 -0.07 -20.15 20.07
C SER A 33 -0.96 -20.23 21.33
N ALA A 34 -0.96 -21.36 22.05
CA ALA A 34 -1.74 -21.51 23.27
C ALA A 34 -1.09 -20.71 24.41
N HIS A 35 0.24 -20.72 24.49
CA HIS A 35 0.99 -19.87 25.42
C HIS A 35 0.68 -18.39 25.15
N PHE A 36 0.77 -17.91 23.89
CA PHE A 36 0.44 -16.52 23.57
C PHE A 36 -1.01 -16.17 23.88
N ALA A 37 -1.96 -17.09 23.66
CA ALA A 37 -3.37 -16.91 23.98
C ALA A 37 -3.66 -16.80 25.50
N SER A 38 -2.78 -17.32 26.34
CA SER A 38 -2.90 -17.27 27.81
C SER A 38 -2.35 -15.99 28.43
N LEU A 39 -1.49 -15.24 27.68
CA LEU A 39 -0.87 -14.02 28.21
C LEU A 39 -1.88 -12.89 28.35
N SER A 40 -1.78 -12.16 29.45
CA SER A 40 -2.42 -10.86 29.60
C SER A 40 -1.66 -9.77 28.84
N LEU A 41 -2.29 -8.60 28.62
CA LEU A 41 -1.60 -7.45 28.04
C LEU A 41 -0.39 -7.02 28.91
N ALA A 42 -0.50 -7.14 30.24
CA ALA A 42 0.60 -6.82 31.16
C ALA A 42 1.81 -7.77 30.97
N ASP A 43 1.56 -9.06 30.73
CA ASP A 43 2.61 -10.03 30.46
C ASP A 43 3.33 -9.72 29.13
N ILE A 44 2.56 -9.37 28.11
CA ILE A 44 3.11 -8.95 26.79
C ILE A 44 3.98 -7.71 26.96
N VAL A 45 3.48 -6.66 27.63
CA VAL A 45 4.22 -5.41 27.93
C VAL A 45 5.54 -5.71 28.63
N LYS A 46 5.55 -6.61 29.61
CA LYS A 46 6.75 -7.03 30.33
C LYS A 46 7.77 -7.68 29.39
N GLN A 47 7.33 -8.51 28.44
CA GLN A 47 8.24 -9.19 27.50
C GLN A 47 8.84 -8.26 26.47
N ILE A 48 8.07 -7.27 25.98
CA ILE A 48 8.52 -6.32 24.96
C ILE A 48 9.23 -5.08 25.54
N HIS A 49 9.25 -4.92 26.85
CA HIS A 49 9.84 -3.78 27.56
C HIS A 49 9.35 -2.40 27.08
N ARG A 50 8.07 -2.30 26.67
CA ARG A 50 7.45 -1.06 26.20
C ARG A 50 6.02 -0.94 26.69
N ASP A 51 5.69 0.21 27.30
CA ASP A 51 4.33 0.51 27.73
C ASP A 51 3.37 0.69 26.56
N ILE A 52 2.21 0.06 26.66
CA ILE A 52 1.11 0.17 25.69
C ILE A 52 -0.06 0.91 26.35
N LYS A 53 -0.23 2.17 26.00
CA LYS A 53 -1.22 3.04 26.66
C LYS A 53 -2.68 2.73 26.28
N ARG A 54 -2.93 2.19 25.09
CA ARG A 54 -4.28 1.96 24.55
C ARG A 54 -4.30 0.72 23.66
N ALA A 55 -4.45 -0.44 24.25
CA ALA A 55 -4.71 -1.67 23.51
C ALA A 55 -5.71 -2.53 24.26
N VAL A 56 -6.49 -3.29 23.53
CA VAL A 56 -7.33 -4.36 24.05
C VAL A 56 -6.77 -5.66 23.51
N TRP A 57 -6.48 -6.59 24.40
CA TRP A 57 -6.00 -7.92 24.05
C TRP A 57 -6.91 -8.99 24.61
N ASN A 58 -7.39 -9.87 23.74
CA ASN A 58 -8.09 -11.10 24.11
C ASN A 58 -7.44 -12.26 23.34
N GLY A 59 -6.53 -12.97 24.01
CA GLY A 59 -5.75 -14.03 23.40
C GLY A 59 -6.60 -15.18 22.86
N GLN A 60 -7.68 -15.55 23.56
CA GLN A 60 -8.58 -16.62 23.12
C GLN A 60 -9.37 -16.24 21.86
N GLU A 61 -9.79 -14.99 21.75
CA GLU A 61 -10.46 -14.49 20.56
C GLU A 61 -9.47 -14.42 19.37
N SER A 62 -8.24 -13.93 19.61
CA SER A 62 -7.18 -13.90 18.62
C SER A 62 -6.84 -15.32 18.13
N LEU A 63 -6.76 -16.30 19.02
CA LEU A 63 -6.54 -17.70 18.64
C LEU A 63 -7.66 -18.23 17.73
N LYS A 64 -8.93 -17.98 18.07
CA LYS A 64 -10.08 -18.37 17.23
C LYS A 64 -10.02 -17.73 15.85
N LYS A 65 -9.68 -16.44 15.77
CA LYS A 65 -9.51 -15.72 14.49
C LYS A 65 -8.36 -16.31 13.66
N ALA A 66 -7.22 -16.59 14.29
CA ALA A 66 -6.08 -17.19 13.63
C ALA A 66 -6.39 -18.58 13.05
N GLN A 67 -7.10 -19.43 13.81
CA GLN A 67 -7.55 -20.73 13.35
C GLN A 67 -8.57 -20.64 12.19
N ALA A 68 -9.43 -19.63 12.20
CA ALA A 68 -10.34 -19.37 11.09
C ALA A 68 -9.58 -18.91 9.84
N ALA A 69 -8.62 -17.99 10.00
CA ALA A 69 -7.77 -17.52 8.92
C ALA A 69 -6.94 -18.65 8.30
N GLU A 70 -6.34 -19.52 9.10
CA GLU A 70 -5.61 -20.71 8.63
C GLU A 70 -6.49 -21.60 7.73
N ARG A 71 -7.72 -21.89 8.17
CA ARG A 71 -8.67 -22.68 7.36
C ARG A 71 -8.97 -22.03 6.01
N ILE A 72 -9.13 -20.70 5.98
CA ILE A 72 -9.37 -19.95 4.74
C ILE A 72 -8.14 -20.00 3.84
N LEU A 73 -6.93 -19.81 4.40
CA LEU A 73 -5.67 -19.92 3.64
C LEU A 73 -5.59 -21.26 2.90
N HIS A 74 -5.82 -22.37 3.60
CA HIS A 74 -5.80 -23.70 3.01
C HIS A 74 -6.92 -23.91 1.99
N ALA A 75 -8.15 -23.53 2.32
CA ALA A 75 -9.32 -23.76 1.46
C ALA A 75 -9.24 -22.99 0.14
N LEU A 76 -8.64 -21.80 0.14
CA LEU A 76 -8.53 -20.93 -1.04
C LEU A 76 -7.15 -20.97 -1.71
N GLY A 77 -6.22 -21.80 -1.23
CA GLY A 77 -4.85 -21.86 -1.75
C GLY A 77 -4.14 -20.51 -1.69
N ILE A 78 -4.33 -19.78 -0.59
CA ILE A 78 -3.66 -18.49 -0.36
C ILE A 78 -2.28 -18.77 0.22
N HIS A 79 -1.26 -18.17 -0.38
CA HIS A 79 0.11 -18.23 0.10
C HIS A 79 0.38 -17.11 1.10
N TRP A 80 1.46 -17.26 1.86
CA TRP A 80 1.94 -16.23 2.78
C TRP A 80 3.47 -16.21 2.83
N THR A 81 4.01 -15.07 3.18
CA THR A 81 5.42 -14.88 3.56
C THR A 81 5.49 -13.99 4.78
N ALA A 82 6.60 -13.98 5.49
CA ALA A 82 6.79 -13.20 6.71
C ALA A 82 8.13 -12.47 6.68
N TRP A 83 8.26 -11.46 7.51
CA TRP A 83 9.42 -10.60 7.62
C TRP A 83 10.78 -11.34 7.67
N ASP A 84 10.82 -12.50 8.29
CA ASP A 84 12.01 -13.35 8.46
C ASP A 84 12.15 -14.42 7.37
N SER A 85 11.32 -14.40 6.34
CA SER A 85 11.36 -15.37 5.23
C SER A 85 12.24 -14.86 4.09
N ALA A 86 12.95 -15.77 3.43
CA ALA A 86 13.85 -15.45 2.32
C ALA A 86 13.14 -14.90 1.08
N ASP A 87 11.85 -15.19 0.91
CA ASP A 87 11.00 -14.71 -0.17
C ASP A 87 10.24 -13.41 0.14
N PHE A 88 10.49 -12.82 1.33
CA PHE A 88 9.88 -11.55 1.68
C PHE A 88 10.40 -10.42 0.77
N PRO A 89 9.52 -9.54 0.23
CA PRO A 89 9.95 -8.50 -0.70
C PRO A 89 11.00 -7.57 -0.11
N ALA A 90 12.20 -7.53 -0.73
CA ALA A 90 13.36 -6.80 -0.20
C ALA A 90 13.06 -5.31 0.03
N MET A 91 12.33 -4.67 -0.90
CA MET A 91 11.96 -3.26 -0.78
C MET A 91 11.15 -2.95 0.50
N LEU A 92 10.38 -3.90 1.02
CA LEU A 92 9.62 -3.71 2.25
C LEU A 92 10.48 -3.85 3.50
N THR A 93 11.65 -4.48 3.42
CA THR A 93 12.56 -4.59 4.56
C THR A 93 13.20 -3.26 4.94
N GLU A 94 13.22 -2.31 4.02
CA GLU A 94 13.77 -0.97 4.21
C GLU A 94 12.78 0.01 4.88
N MET A 95 11.54 -0.40 5.07
CA MET A 95 10.54 0.42 5.77
C MET A 95 10.86 0.57 7.24
N THR A 96 10.47 1.69 7.82
CA THR A 96 10.53 1.90 9.28
C THR A 96 9.49 1.06 10.04
N ASP A 97 8.39 0.74 9.36
CA ASP A 97 7.23 -0.01 9.87
C ASP A 97 6.82 -1.15 8.91
N PRO A 98 7.74 -2.11 8.63
CA PRO A 98 7.47 -3.16 7.66
C PRO A 98 6.32 -4.07 8.09
N PRO A 99 5.54 -4.64 7.16
CA PRO A 99 4.53 -5.64 7.50
C PRO A 99 5.19 -6.89 8.07
N TYR A 100 4.59 -7.45 9.13
CA TYR A 100 5.08 -8.69 9.76
C TYR A 100 4.81 -9.93 8.93
N MET A 101 3.62 -9.99 8.32
CA MET A 101 3.22 -11.03 7.36
C MET A 101 2.60 -10.39 6.13
N LEU A 102 2.72 -11.11 5.02
CA LEU A 102 2.04 -10.81 3.77
C LEU A 102 1.31 -12.05 3.29
N PHE A 103 0.08 -11.88 2.86
CA PHE A 103 -0.76 -12.91 2.26
C PHE A 103 -0.89 -12.61 0.77
N TYR A 104 -0.77 -13.63 -0.09
CA TYR A 104 -0.78 -13.38 -1.53
C TYR A 104 -1.40 -14.50 -2.35
N ARG A 105 -1.86 -14.12 -3.54
CA ARG A 105 -2.30 -14.99 -4.63
C ARG A 105 -1.60 -14.54 -5.91
N GLY A 106 -1.19 -15.51 -6.72
CA GLY A 106 -0.43 -15.25 -7.94
C GLY A 106 1.08 -15.32 -7.72
N ASN A 107 1.83 -14.58 -8.51
CA ASN A 107 3.30 -14.69 -8.58
C ASN A 107 3.98 -13.60 -7.74
N LEU A 108 4.53 -13.97 -6.58
CA LEU A 108 5.28 -13.04 -5.72
C LEU A 108 6.60 -12.58 -6.38
N ASP A 109 7.18 -13.41 -7.26
CA ASP A 109 8.44 -13.12 -7.93
C ASP A 109 8.34 -11.93 -8.91
N CYS A 110 7.12 -11.51 -9.30
CA CYS A 110 6.96 -10.29 -10.08
C CYS A 110 7.50 -9.03 -9.37
N LEU A 111 7.62 -9.07 -8.05
CA LEU A 111 8.21 -7.98 -7.27
C LEU A 111 9.75 -7.97 -7.28
N LYS A 112 10.39 -8.98 -7.87
CA LYS A 112 11.85 -9.00 -8.12
C LYS A 112 12.24 -8.25 -9.39
N SER A 113 11.27 -8.03 -10.30
CA SER A 113 11.43 -7.17 -11.47
C SER A 113 11.44 -5.70 -11.05
N PRO A 114 11.93 -4.78 -11.90
CA PRO A 114 11.74 -3.35 -11.67
C PRO A 114 10.27 -3.03 -11.41
N CYS A 115 9.99 -2.23 -10.38
CA CYS A 115 8.63 -1.86 -10.01
C CYS A 115 8.41 -0.35 -10.15
N VAL A 116 7.18 0.04 -10.53
CA VAL A 116 6.70 1.42 -10.47
C VAL A 116 5.34 1.49 -9.83
N SER A 117 5.18 2.32 -8.80
CA SER A 117 3.87 2.56 -8.17
C SER A 117 3.12 3.64 -8.94
N VAL A 118 1.87 3.35 -9.35
CA VAL A 118 1.02 4.29 -10.09
C VAL A 118 -0.26 4.50 -9.29
N VAL A 119 -0.48 5.74 -8.85
CA VAL A 119 -1.58 6.08 -7.95
C VAL A 119 -2.31 7.36 -8.41
N GLY A 120 -3.55 7.54 -7.93
CA GLY A 120 -4.29 8.75 -8.24
C GLY A 120 -5.72 8.74 -7.73
N THR A 121 -6.47 9.72 -8.20
CA THR A 121 -7.87 9.91 -7.80
C THR A 121 -8.76 8.75 -8.23
N ARG A 122 -9.79 8.48 -7.42
CA ARG A 122 -10.86 7.52 -7.76
C ARG A 122 -11.79 8.05 -8.85
N ARG A 123 -11.80 9.37 -9.08
CA ARG A 123 -12.64 10.07 -10.07
C ARG A 123 -11.76 10.71 -11.15
N ALA A 124 -11.01 9.88 -11.86
CA ALA A 124 -10.09 10.33 -12.90
C ALA A 124 -10.84 10.90 -14.11
N THR A 125 -10.28 11.99 -14.67
CA THR A 125 -10.71 12.54 -15.98
C THR A 125 -10.44 11.55 -17.10
N GLN A 126 -11.02 11.78 -18.28
CA GLN A 126 -10.79 10.91 -19.44
C GLN A 126 -9.31 10.97 -19.88
N GLY A 127 -8.68 12.15 -19.87
CA GLY A 127 -7.27 12.33 -20.16
C GLY A 127 -6.39 11.50 -19.22
N ALA A 128 -6.59 11.67 -17.91
CA ALA A 128 -5.83 10.94 -16.90
C ALA A 128 -6.00 9.41 -16.99
N ARG A 129 -7.19 8.91 -17.35
CA ARG A 129 -7.41 7.47 -17.58
C ARG A 129 -6.57 6.95 -18.72
N LYS A 130 -6.62 7.62 -19.89
CA LYS A 130 -5.85 7.24 -21.09
C LYS A 130 -4.35 7.31 -20.82
N ALA A 131 -3.89 8.38 -20.18
CA ALA A 131 -2.50 8.58 -19.83
C ALA A 131 -1.99 7.49 -18.89
N THR A 132 -2.80 7.11 -17.88
CA THR A 132 -2.47 6.02 -16.95
C THR A 132 -2.39 4.68 -17.67
N GLU A 133 -3.34 4.36 -18.56
CA GLU A 133 -3.31 3.12 -19.34
C GLU A 133 -2.07 3.06 -20.24
N ALA A 134 -1.74 4.14 -20.96
CA ALA A 134 -0.57 4.21 -21.82
C ALA A 134 0.73 4.06 -21.01
N PHE A 135 0.88 4.82 -19.93
CA PHE A 135 2.06 4.73 -19.06
C PHE A 135 2.25 3.31 -18.51
N ALA A 136 1.19 2.70 -17.99
CA ALA A 136 1.27 1.37 -17.40
C ALA A 136 1.48 0.27 -18.45
N HIS A 137 0.95 0.44 -19.67
CA HIS A 137 1.23 -0.44 -20.80
C HIS A 137 2.72 -0.40 -21.17
N ASP A 138 3.28 0.79 -21.39
CA ASP A 138 4.67 0.94 -21.78
C ASP A 138 5.65 0.47 -20.69
N ALA A 139 5.30 0.71 -19.40
CA ALA A 139 6.06 0.18 -18.27
C ALA A 139 6.09 -1.36 -18.30
N ALA A 140 4.94 -1.98 -18.56
CA ALA A 140 4.80 -3.43 -18.60
C ALA A 140 5.49 -4.05 -19.84
N GLU A 141 5.48 -3.38 -21.00
CA GLU A 141 6.24 -3.79 -22.18
C GLU A 141 7.76 -3.78 -21.93
N ASP A 142 8.23 -2.86 -21.08
CA ASP A 142 9.63 -2.75 -20.66
C ASP A 142 9.98 -3.73 -19.49
N GLY A 143 9.06 -4.65 -19.14
CA GLY A 143 9.26 -5.65 -18.09
C GLY A 143 9.12 -5.11 -16.66
N CYS A 144 8.58 -3.88 -16.49
CA CYS A 144 8.37 -3.27 -15.19
C CYS A 144 7.03 -3.74 -14.59
N THR A 145 7.03 -4.16 -13.33
CA THR A 145 5.80 -4.49 -12.59
C THR A 145 5.11 -3.22 -12.11
N VAL A 146 3.87 -3.02 -12.56
CA VAL A 146 3.04 -1.89 -12.12
C VAL A 146 2.37 -2.23 -10.79
N VAL A 147 2.68 -1.46 -9.74
CA VAL A 147 2.13 -1.61 -8.38
C VAL A 147 1.04 -0.58 -8.15
N SER A 148 -0.13 -1.00 -7.67
CA SER A 148 -1.23 -0.09 -7.33
C SER A 148 -2.20 -0.72 -6.32
N GLY A 149 -3.30 -0.01 -6.01
CA GLY A 149 -4.19 -0.40 -4.92
C GLY A 149 -5.52 -1.01 -5.33
N LEU A 150 -5.73 -1.31 -6.60
CA LEU A 150 -6.98 -1.86 -7.14
C LEU A 150 -8.24 -1.00 -6.85
N ALA A 151 -8.07 0.26 -6.43
CA ALA A 151 -9.17 1.19 -6.20
C ALA A 151 -9.83 1.62 -7.52
N TYR A 152 -11.00 2.26 -7.43
CA TYR A 152 -11.59 2.93 -8.60
C TYR A 152 -10.64 4.01 -9.15
N GLY A 153 -10.84 4.38 -10.41
CA GLY A 153 -10.07 5.43 -11.07
C GLY A 153 -8.67 5.00 -11.44
N ILE A 154 -7.66 5.81 -11.15
CA ILE A 154 -6.27 5.63 -11.61
C ILE A 154 -5.74 4.22 -11.33
N ASP A 155 -5.89 3.70 -10.13
CA ASP A 155 -5.39 2.37 -9.77
C ASP A 155 -5.90 1.29 -10.73
N SER A 156 -7.20 1.28 -11.02
CA SER A 156 -7.79 0.31 -11.93
C SER A 156 -7.32 0.47 -13.38
N TYR A 157 -7.03 1.71 -13.82
CA TYR A 157 -6.50 1.97 -15.17
C TYR A 157 -5.01 1.61 -15.26
N ALA A 158 -4.24 1.76 -14.20
CA ALA A 158 -2.87 1.28 -14.12
C ALA A 158 -2.81 -0.24 -14.30
N HIS A 159 -3.64 -1.01 -13.57
CA HIS A 159 -3.71 -2.46 -13.76
C HIS A 159 -4.21 -2.84 -15.17
N LYS A 160 -5.21 -2.15 -15.71
CA LYS A 160 -5.73 -2.42 -17.06
C LYS A 160 -4.67 -2.17 -18.12
N GLY A 161 -3.94 -1.05 -18.04
CA GLY A 161 -2.87 -0.71 -18.97
C GLY A 161 -1.79 -1.77 -18.98
N SER A 162 -1.28 -2.17 -17.80
CA SER A 162 -0.32 -3.26 -17.69
C SER A 162 -0.82 -4.57 -18.33
N LEU A 163 -2.11 -4.90 -18.16
CA LEU A 163 -2.70 -6.11 -18.74
C LEU A 163 -2.91 -6.05 -20.27
N LEU A 164 -2.74 -4.91 -20.92
CA LEU A 164 -2.74 -4.80 -22.38
C LEU A 164 -1.42 -5.29 -22.97
N SER A 165 -0.32 -5.18 -22.24
CA SER A 165 0.96 -5.77 -22.62
C SER A 165 0.90 -7.30 -22.65
N ALA A 166 1.63 -7.92 -23.57
CA ALA A 166 1.72 -9.36 -23.69
C ALA A 166 2.34 -10.00 -22.43
N ASN A 167 3.38 -9.36 -21.88
CA ASN A 167 4.13 -9.81 -20.71
C ASN A 167 3.79 -9.01 -19.45
N GLY A 168 2.71 -8.24 -19.47
CA GLY A 168 2.39 -7.29 -18.43
C GLY A 168 2.07 -7.93 -17.10
N GLN A 169 2.95 -7.71 -16.13
CA GLN A 169 2.74 -8.10 -14.74
C GLN A 169 2.33 -6.89 -13.91
N THR A 170 1.40 -7.08 -12.99
CA THR A 170 0.94 -6.02 -12.10
C THR A 170 0.59 -6.58 -10.73
N ALA A 171 0.90 -5.81 -9.70
CA ALA A 171 0.68 -6.16 -8.31
C ALA A 171 -0.37 -5.26 -7.66
N ALA A 172 -1.45 -5.82 -7.15
CA ALA A 172 -2.47 -5.10 -6.41
C ALA A 172 -2.34 -5.34 -4.91
N ILE A 173 -2.29 -4.25 -4.15
CA ILE A 173 -2.25 -4.31 -2.69
C ILE A 173 -3.67 -4.05 -2.15
N LEU A 174 -4.19 -4.90 -1.27
CA LEU A 174 -5.56 -4.81 -0.77
C LEU A 174 -5.62 -4.18 0.64
N PRO A 175 -6.72 -3.46 0.96
CA PRO A 175 -6.97 -2.89 2.29
C PRO A 175 -7.78 -3.84 3.19
N SER A 176 -7.85 -5.12 2.86
CA SER A 176 -8.67 -6.16 3.51
C SER A 176 -7.94 -7.49 3.45
N GLY A 177 -8.47 -8.49 4.14
CA GLY A 177 -8.06 -9.88 3.91
C GLY A 177 -8.16 -10.24 2.43
N ILE A 178 -7.25 -11.09 1.99
CA ILE A 178 -7.06 -11.44 0.58
C ILE A 178 -8.15 -12.39 0.03
N ASP A 179 -8.96 -12.94 0.89
CA ASP A 179 -10.14 -13.76 0.60
C ASP A 179 -11.26 -12.95 -0.08
N THR A 180 -11.25 -11.64 0.07
CA THR A 180 -12.24 -10.72 -0.51
C THR A 180 -11.60 -9.61 -1.32
N ILE A 181 -11.89 -9.57 -2.62
CA ILE A 181 -11.44 -8.48 -3.50
C ILE A 181 -12.21 -7.19 -3.18
N THR A 182 -11.47 -6.14 -2.90
CA THR A 182 -12.01 -4.82 -2.60
C THR A 182 -11.48 -3.77 -3.58
N PRO A 183 -12.36 -3.07 -4.33
CA PRO A 183 -13.83 -3.21 -4.38
C PRO A 183 -14.29 -4.47 -5.14
N LEU A 184 -15.44 -5.01 -4.78
CA LEU A 184 -16.02 -6.22 -5.42
C LEU A 184 -16.20 -6.06 -6.95
N ALA A 185 -16.48 -4.84 -7.42
CA ALA A 185 -16.58 -4.54 -8.84
C ALA A 185 -15.29 -4.87 -9.64
N HIS A 186 -14.15 -4.93 -8.98
CA HIS A 186 -12.85 -5.24 -9.60
C HIS A 186 -12.47 -6.72 -9.50
N THR A 187 -13.38 -7.62 -9.07
CA THR A 187 -13.11 -9.07 -8.99
C THR A 187 -12.67 -9.64 -10.34
N LYS A 188 -13.32 -9.26 -11.46
CA LYS A 188 -12.91 -9.71 -12.80
C LYS A 188 -11.54 -9.17 -13.20
N LEU A 189 -11.20 -7.95 -12.80
CA LEU A 189 -9.87 -7.37 -13.05
C LEU A 189 -8.81 -8.15 -12.28
N ALA A 190 -9.02 -8.41 -10.98
CA ALA A 190 -8.13 -9.20 -10.16
C ALA A 190 -7.92 -10.62 -10.72
N GLN A 191 -8.97 -11.28 -11.19
CA GLN A 191 -8.88 -12.59 -11.86
C GLN A 191 -7.99 -12.55 -13.10
N ARG A 192 -8.15 -11.53 -13.96
CA ARG A 192 -7.31 -11.34 -15.14
C ARG A 192 -5.85 -11.09 -14.79
N MET A 193 -5.60 -10.31 -13.71
CA MET A 193 -4.24 -10.11 -13.20
C MET A 193 -3.58 -11.45 -12.83
N LEU A 194 -4.27 -12.29 -12.06
CA LEU A 194 -3.76 -13.61 -11.66
C LEU A 194 -3.53 -14.53 -12.87
N GLN A 195 -4.44 -14.54 -13.85
CA GLN A 195 -4.31 -15.34 -15.08
C GLN A 195 -3.09 -14.93 -15.92
N LYS A 196 -2.65 -13.67 -15.85
CA LYS A 196 -1.47 -13.14 -16.53
C LYS A 196 -0.19 -13.18 -15.67
N GLY A 197 -0.18 -13.95 -14.59
CA GLY A 197 0.98 -14.07 -13.70
C GLY A 197 1.24 -12.85 -12.82
N GLY A 198 0.24 -12.00 -12.63
CA GLY A 198 0.29 -10.89 -11.68
C GLY A 198 0.07 -11.32 -10.23
N LEU A 199 0.02 -10.36 -9.35
CA LEU A 199 -0.01 -10.55 -7.89
C LEU A 199 -1.18 -9.80 -7.25
N ILE A 200 -1.84 -10.46 -6.31
CA ILE A 200 -2.71 -9.81 -5.31
C ILE A 200 -2.05 -10.01 -3.95
N LEU A 201 -1.85 -8.94 -3.21
CA LEU A 201 -1.11 -8.91 -1.95
C LEU A 201 -1.90 -8.19 -0.86
N SER A 202 -1.79 -8.64 0.37
CA SER A 202 -2.35 -7.98 1.55
C SER A 202 -1.50 -8.23 2.79
N GLU A 203 -1.43 -7.27 3.71
CA GLU A 203 -0.88 -7.48 5.06
C GLU A 203 -1.94 -7.98 6.05
N TYR A 204 -3.20 -8.01 5.65
CA TYR A 204 -4.31 -8.41 6.51
C TYR A 204 -4.63 -9.89 6.33
N ALA A 205 -4.73 -10.60 7.44
CA ALA A 205 -5.12 -12.01 7.43
C ALA A 205 -6.53 -12.21 6.80
N PRO A 206 -6.79 -13.36 6.16
CA PRO A 206 -8.11 -13.70 5.65
C PRO A 206 -9.21 -13.51 6.70
N GLY A 207 -10.39 -13.09 6.25
CA GLY A 207 -11.52 -12.70 7.10
C GLY A 207 -11.46 -11.28 7.64
N THR A 208 -10.40 -10.51 7.37
CA THR A 208 -10.29 -9.11 7.81
C THR A 208 -11.08 -8.19 6.87
N PRO A 209 -12.14 -7.48 7.35
CA PRO A 209 -12.94 -6.61 6.50
C PRO A 209 -12.19 -5.35 6.08
N ALA A 210 -12.55 -4.80 4.92
CA ALA A 210 -12.08 -3.47 4.52
C ALA A 210 -12.69 -2.39 5.43
N GLN A 211 -11.86 -1.46 5.90
CA GLN A 211 -12.27 -0.31 6.71
C GLN A 211 -11.55 0.94 6.21
N ASN A 212 -12.12 2.12 6.40
CA ASN A 212 -11.60 3.35 5.82
C ASN A 212 -10.14 3.62 6.16
N PHE A 213 -9.72 3.40 7.41
CA PHE A 213 -8.33 3.61 7.81
C PHE A 213 -7.37 2.62 7.13
N ARG A 214 -7.81 1.39 6.83
CA ARG A 214 -6.97 0.38 6.17
C ARG A 214 -6.62 0.73 4.73
N PHE A 215 -7.47 1.50 4.03
CA PHE A 215 -7.10 2.03 2.71
C PHE A 215 -5.90 2.98 2.79
N VAL A 216 -5.86 3.81 3.82
CA VAL A 216 -4.74 4.73 4.06
C VAL A 216 -3.51 3.95 4.51
N GLN A 217 -3.66 3.06 5.48
CA GLN A 217 -2.58 2.27 6.04
C GLN A 217 -1.90 1.39 4.98
N ARG A 218 -2.68 0.74 4.09
CA ARG A 218 -2.18 -0.06 3.00
C ARG A 218 -1.31 0.73 2.01
N ASN A 219 -1.58 2.03 1.82
CA ASN A 219 -0.88 2.85 0.83
C ASN A 219 0.63 2.91 1.10
N ARG A 220 1.07 2.76 2.36
CA ARG A 220 2.49 2.66 2.70
C ARG A 220 3.19 1.49 1.99
N ILE A 221 2.50 0.36 1.82
CA ILE A 221 3.05 -0.81 1.12
C ILE A 221 3.15 -0.53 -0.38
N ILE A 222 2.15 0.13 -0.98
CA ILE A 222 2.22 0.55 -2.39
C ILE A 222 3.44 1.42 -2.61
N ALA A 223 3.62 2.45 -1.78
CA ALA A 223 4.73 3.39 -1.88
C ALA A 223 6.09 2.70 -1.69
N ALA A 224 6.19 1.77 -0.74
CA ALA A 224 7.46 1.12 -0.40
C ALA A 224 7.91 0.06 -1.41
N LEU A 225 6.99 -0.55 -2.17
CA LEU A 225 7.31 -1.61 -3.14
C LEU A 225 8.01 -1.12 -4.42
N SER A 226 8.14 0.18 -4.60
CA SER A 226 8.73 0.76 -5.81
C SER A 226 9.70 1.87 -5.47
N PRO A 227 10.78 2.05 -6.24
CA PRO A 227 11.68 3.18 -6.06
C PRO A 227 11.03 4.52 -6.41
N VAL A 228 9.96 4.52 -7.19
CA VAL A 228 9.23 5.73 -7.60
C VAL A 228 7.73 5.52 -7.51
N THR A 229 7.02 6.50 -6.97
CA THR A 229 5.57 6.61 -7.04
C THR A 229 5.17 7.69 -8.04
N VAL A 230 4.46 7.30 -9.10
CA VAL A 230 3.90 8.22 -10.11
C VAL A 230 2.47 8.57 -9.73
N VAL A 231 2.21 9.85 -9.52
CA VAL A 231 0.86 10.39 -9.28
C VAL A 231 0.31 10.89 -10.61
N THR A 232 -0.67 10.18 -11.19
CA THR A 232 -1.21 10.54 -12.51
C THR A 232 -2.22 11.69 -12.43
N GLN A 233 -3.09 11.68 -11.44
CA GLN A 233 -4.01 12.78 -11.16
C GLN A 233 -4.46 12.69 -9.70
N ALA A 234 -4.32 13.77 -8.94
CA ALA A 234 -4.75 13.82 -7.54
C ALA A 234 -5.19 15.23 -7.15
N PRO A 235 -6.48 15.48 -6.90
CA PRO A 235 -6.92 16.74 -6.30
C PRO A 235 -6.47 16.82 -4.85
N SER A 236 -6.42 18.05 -4.31
CA SER A 236 -6.01 18.35 -2.93
C SER A 236 -6.68 17.43 -1.90
N GLY A 237 -5.89 16.91 -0.98
CA GLY A 237 -6.34 15.97 0.06
C GLY A 237 -6.77 14.60 -0.47
N SER A 238 -6.37 14.25 -1.69
CA SER A 238 -6.56 12.90 -2.25
C SER A 238 -5.75 11.87 -1.48
N GLY A 239 -6.30 10.66 -1.29
CA GLY A 239 -5.56 9.55 -0.70
C GLY A 239 -4.29 9.15 -1.47
N ALA A 240 -4.18 9.51 -2.75
CA ALA A 240 -2.97 9.31 -3.54
C ALA A 240 -1.80 10.21 -3.07
N LEU A 241 -2.09 11.40 -2.58
CA LEU A 241 -1.07 12.30 -2.01
C LEU A 241 -0.51 11.74 -0.70
N ILE A 242 -1.33 11.03 0.10
CA ILE A 242 -0.84 10.28 1.26
C ILE A 242 0.13 9.18 0.84
N THR A 243 -0.11 8.53 -0.31
CA THR A 243 0.83 7.53 -0.85
C THR A 243 2.14 8.19 -1.27
N ALA A 244 2.09 9.39 -1.87
CA ALA A 244 3.27 10.17 -2.19
C ALA A 244 4.05 10.60 -0.92
N ASP A 245 3.37 10.99 0.16
CA ASP A 245 4.01 11.29 1.44
C ASP A 245 4.72 10.05 2.01
N TYR A 246 4.09 8.87 1.94
CA TYR A 246 4.74 7.61 2.34
C TYR A 246 5.98 7.31 1.49
N ALA A 247 5.91 7.52 0.16
CA ALA A 247 7.06 7.32 -0.72
C ALA A 247 8.25 8.15 -0.24
N LEU A 248 8.06 9.46 -0.03
CA LEU A 248 9.11 10.35 0.48
C LEU A 248 9.61 9.93 1.87
N THR A 249 8.71 9.50 2.75
CA THR A 249 9.07 9.02 4.11
C THR A 249 9.99 7.82 4.07
N TYR A 250 9.83 6.93 3.08
CA TYR A 250 10.69 5.74 2.90
C TYR A 250 11.88 5.98 1.98
N GLY A 251 12.20 7.25 1.64
CA GLY A 251 13.30 7.58 0.74
C GLY A 251 13.07 7.13 -0.70
N ARG A 252 11.80 7.10 -1.14
CA ARG A 252 11.40 6.82 -2.52
C ARG A 252 11.07 8.12 -3.23
N ASP A 253 11.27 8.15 -4.53
CA ASP A 253 10.96 9.32 -5.34
C ASP A 253 9.46 9.43 -5.64
N VAL A 254 9.01 10.67 -5.87
CA VAL A 254 7.68 10.99 -6.37
C VAL A 254 7.81 11.71 -7.69
N MET A 255 7.06 11.26 -8.71
CA MET A 255 6.92 11.95 -9.99
C MET A 255 5.46 12.27 -10.24
N LEU A 256 5.20 13.41 -10.85
CA LEU A 256 3.86 13.85 -11.21
C LEU A 256 3.65 13.66 -12.71
N HIS A 257 2.52 13.09 -13.10
CA HIS A 257 2.17 13.07 -14.52
C HIS A 257 1.58 14.42 -14.93
N ALA A 258 1.83 14.86 -16.17
CA ALA A 258 1.33 16.13 -16.73
C ALA A 258 -0.20 16.28 -16.63
N GLU A 259 -0.93 15.16 -16.61
CA GLU A 259 -2.38 15.14 -16.38
C GLU A 259 -2.81 15.68 -15.01
N CYS A 260 -1.92 15.79 -14.02
CA CYS A 260 -2.19 16.51 -12.77
C CYS A 260 -2.52 17.99 -13.01
N PHE A 261 -1.97 18.55 -14.07
CA PHE A 261 -2.03 19.98 -14.41
C PHE A 261 -2.88 20.26 -15.67
N SER A 262 -3.58 19.27 -16.19
CA SER A 262 -4.49 19.43 -17.32
C SER A 262 -5.65 20.37 -16.98
N LYS A 263 -6.26 20.96 -18.02
CA LYS A 263 -7.42 21.84 -17.86
C LYS A 263 -8.56 21.13 -17.11
N ASP A 264 -8.81 19.86 -17.42
CA ASP A 264 -9.85 19.08 -16.75
C ASP A 264 -9.48 18.81 -15.28
N ALA A 265 -8.20 18.54 -14.97
CA ALA A 265 -7.73 18.39 -13.60
C ALA A 265 -7.92 19.67 -12.79
N SER A 266 -7.62 20.84 -13.40
CA SER A 266 -7.85 22.15 -12.75
C SER A 266 -9.31 22.42 -12.42
N LEU A 267 -10.24 22.00 -13.28
CA LEU A 267 -11.67 22.10 -12.99
C LEU A 267 -12.09 21.18 -11.83
N VAL A 268 -11.59 19.96 -11.80
CA VAL A 268 -11.84 19.02 -10.70
C VAL A 268 -11.28 19.58 -9.38
N GLU A 269 -10.07 20.16 -9.42
CA GLU A 269 -9.44 20.78 -8.25
C GLU A 269 -10.27 21.95 -7.70
N GLN A 270 -10.74 22.85 -8.56
CA GLN A 270 -11.59 23.97 -8.13
C GLN A 270 -12.85 23.50 -7.40
N VAL A 271 -13.52 22.46 -7.91
CA VAL A 271 -14.71 21.89 -7.26
C VAL A 271 -14.34 21.27 -5.92
N ASN A 272 -13.23 20.53 -5.88
CA ASN A 272 -12.75 19.85 -4.68
C ASN A 272 -12.37 20.87 -3.57
N VAL A 273 -11.61 21.91 -3.91
CA VAL A 273 -11.23 22.97 -2.97
C VAL A 273 -12.46 23.67 -2.41
N ARG A 274 -13.44 24.03 -3.23
CA ARG A 274 -14.72 24.61 -2.76
C ARG A 274 -15.42 23.70 -1.75
N GLN A 275 -15.47 22.38 -2.02
CA GLN A 275 -16.09 21.43 -1.10
C GLN A 275 -15.33 21.29 0.22
N LEU A 276 -14.00 21.23 0.18
CA LEU A 276 -13.16 21.17 1.39
C LEU A 276 -13.29 22.45 2.23
N THR A 277 -13.29 23.62 1.60
CA THR A 277 -13.48 24.91 2.27
C THR A 277 -14.84 24.99 2.93
N ALA A 278 -15.92 24.59 2.24
CA ALA A 278 -17.25 24.54 2.82
C ALA A 278 -17.34 23.58 4.02
N GLN A 279 -16.67 22.44 3.95
CA GLN A 279 -16.59 21.49 5.07
C GLN A 279 -15.81 22.08 6.26
N ALA A 280 -14.72 22.79 6.00
CA ALA A 280 -13.94 23.47 7.04
C ALA A 280 -14.79 24.55 7.76
N ALA A 281 -15.59 25.32 6.99
CA ALA A 281 -16.51 26.32 7.56
C ALA A 281 -17.59 25.69 8.46
N LEU A 282 -17.94 24.41 8.23
CA LEU A 282 -18.83 23.62 9.08
C LEU A 282 -18.12 22.92 10.25
N GLY A 283 -16.87 23.31 10.56
CA GLY A 283 -16.11 22.79 11.69
C GLY A 283 -15.48 21.40 11.46
N LYS A 284 -15.47 20.85 10.24
CA LYS A 284 -14.77 19.59 9.93
C LYS A 284 -13.27 19.86 9.83
N LYS A 285 -12.48 18.93 10.37
CA LYS A 285 -11.01 18.97 10.30
C LYS A 285 -10.51 18.66 8.87
N THR A 286 -10.64 19.60 7.95
CA THR A 286 -10.25 19.44 6.54
C THR A 286 -9.16 20.40 6.09
N ALA A 287 -8.73 21.35 6.93
CA ALA A 287 -7.73 22.37 6.59
C ALA A 287 -6.42 21.73 6.07
N HIS A 288 -5.90 20.70 6.77
CA HIS A 288 -4.70 19.98 6.35
C HIS A 288 -4.79 19.37 4.94
N LYS A 289 -6.01 19.09 4.45
CA LYS A 289 -6.22 18.54 3.11
C LYS A 289 -6.05 19.59 2.01
N LEU A 290 -6.27 20.87 2.33
CA LEU A 290 -6.05 21.97 1.39
C LEU A 290 -4.55 22.26 1.20
N GLU A 291 -3.73 21.93 2.20
CA GLU A 291 -2.28 22.10 2.16
C GLU A 291 -1.57 20.98 1.35
N GLN A 292 -2.24 19.84 1.14
CA GLN A 292 -1.73 18.74 0.32
C GLN A 292 -2.21 18.90 -1.12
N SER A 293 -1.37 19.38 -2.03
CA SER A 293 -1.68 19.56 -3.44
C SER A 293 -0.54 19.08 -4.34
N VAL A 294 -0.82 18.78 -5.59
CA VAL A 294 0.20 18.40 -6.58
C VAL A 294 1.14 19.57 -6.90
N GLU A 295 0.66 20.81 -6.80
CA GLU A 295 1.47 22.02 -6.93
C GLU A 295 2.60 22.05 -5.92
N LYS A 296 2.32 21.72 -4.66
CA LYS A 296 3.32 21.69 -3.60
C LYS A 296 4.44 20.68 -3.91
N TYR A 297 4.11 19.46 -4.36
CA TYR A 297 5.14 18.49 -4.76
C TYR A 297 5.98 19.00 -5.93
N ARG A 298 5.38 19.70 -6.90
CA ARG A 298 6.10 20.31 -8.02
C ARG A 298 7.03 21.43 -7.54
N GLU A 299 6.56 22.29 -6.66
CA GLU A 299 7.36 23.37 -6.06
C GLU A 299 8.52 22.81 -5.22
N ASP A 300 8.29 21.69 -4.52
CA ASP A 300 9.31 20.95 -3.77
C ASP A 300 10.28 20.17 -4.69
N GLY A 301 10.11 20.26 -6.02
CA GLY A 301 11.04 19.73 -7.02
C GLY A 301 10.67 18.37 -7.62
N ALA A 302 9.47 17.84 -7.36
CA ALA A 302 9.03 16.58 -7.99
C ALA A 302 8.96 16.75 -9.52
N PRO A 303 9.61 15.88 -10.30
CA PRO A 303 9.59 15.94 -11.76
C PRO A 303 8.17 15.77 -12.31
N VAL A 304 7.87 16.50 -13.40
CA VAL A 304 6.65 16.33 -14.17
C VAL A 304 6.99 15.57 -15.45
N ILE A 305 6.28 14.46 -15.67
CA ILE A 305 6.48 13.56 -16.82
C ILE A 305 5.17 13.43 -17.60
N ALA A 306 5.23 13.22 -18.91
CA ALA A 306 4.07 13.00 -19.77
C ALA A 306 3.98 11.55 -20.30
N SER A 307 5.02 10.73 -20.11
CA SER A 307 5.10 9.36 -20.64
C SER A 307 6.04 8.48 -19.82
N TYR A 308 5.98 7.18 -20.07
CA TYR A 308 6.95 6.24 -19.49
C TYR A 308 8.38 6.46 -20.02
N ALA A 309 8.52 6.91 -21.26
CA ALA A 309 9.84 7.27 -21.82
C ALA A 309 10.50 8.41 -21.02
N GLU A 310 9.73 9.46 -20.68
CA GLU A 310 10.23 10.55 -19.85
C GLU A 310 10.53 10.07 -18.42
N TYR A 311 9.71 9.17 -17.85
CA TYR A 311 10.00 8.52 -16.58
C TYR A 311 11.38 7.84 -16.59
N LYS A 312 11.69 7.05 -17.61
CA LYS A 312 13.00 6.39 -17.73
C LYS A 312 14.13 7.42 -17.83
N GLN A 313 13.95 8.42 -18.66
CA GLN A 313 14.94 9.49 -18.83
C GLN A 313 15.22 10.23 -17.51
N CYS A 314 14.18 10.57 -16.75
CA CYS A 314 14.36 11.20 -15.43
C CYS A 314 15.13 10.27 -14.48
N ARG A 315 14.85 8.97 -14.48
CA ARG A 315 15.53 7.99 -13.65
C ARG A 315 17.02 7.84 -13.99
N GLU A 316 17.36 7.86 -15.27
CA GLU A 316 18.74 7.74 -15.75
C GLU A 316 19.56 9.01 -15.51
N SER A 317 18.93 10.18 -15.61
CA SER A 317 19.59 11.48 -15.45
C SER A 317 19.93 11.84 -14.02
N ALA A 318 19.25 11.25 -13.03
CA ALA A 318 19.43 11.55 -11.61
C ALA A 318 19.61 10.28 -10.77
N PRO A 319 20.67 9.48 -10.96
CA PRO A 319 20.91 8.32 -10.14
C PRO A 319 21.20 8.77 -8.71
N GLY A 320 20.26 8.50 -7.81
CA GLY A 320 20.41 8.76 -6.37
C GLY A 320 19.97 10.15 -5.89
N THR A 321 19.27 10.93 -6.69
CA THR A 321 18.63 12.16 -6.19
C THR A 321 17.35 11.77 -5.44
N VAL A 322 17.48 11.51 -4.15
CA VAL A 322 16.35 11.41 -3.24
C VAL A 322 15.87 12.83 -2.99
N PHE A 323 14.64 13.14 -3.38
CA PHE A 323 14.00 14.38 -2.94
C PHE A 323 13.67 14.25 -1.45
N CYS A 324 14.64 14.53 -0.59
CA CYS A 324 14.39 14.62 0.85
C CYS A 324 13.54 15.85 1.11
N LYS A 325 12.41 15.66 1.80
CA LYS A 325 11.69 16.74 2.46
C LYS A 325 12.72 17.54 3.27
N ARG A 326 12.78 18.87 3.07
CA ARG A 326 13.49 19.72 4.02
C ARG A 326 12.88 19.50 5.39
N ASP A 327 13.72 19.30 6.37
CA ASP A 327 13.35 19.06 7.76
C ASP A 327 12.80 20.38 8.35
N ASP A 328 11.51 20.63 8.18
CA ASP A 328 10.81 21.79 8.73
C ASP A 328 10.45 21.60 10.20
N GLY A 329 11.24 20.86 10.95
CA GLY A 329 11.25 20.90 12.41
C GLY A 329 9.93 20.57 13.14
N GLN A 330 8.95 19.96 12.48
CA GLN A 330 7.71 19.50 13.11
C GLN A 330 7.65 17.98 13.15
N GLY A 331 8.33 17.44 14.14
CA GLY A 331 8.09 16.07 14.58
C GLY A 331 6.69 15.93 15.17
N ASN A 332 6.14 14.75 14.97
CA ASN A 332 4.89 14.19 15.49
C ASN A 332 3.63 14.38 14.64
N LEU A 333 3.51 13.46 13.68
CA LEU A 333 2.21 12.98 13.21
C LEU A 333 2.05 11.52 13.64
N PHE A 334 1.59 11.34 14.92
CA PHE A 334 0.77 10.17 15.38
C PHE A 334 0.28 10.47 16.80
#